data_6bb130d0defc7f1be9e290230ddece9a
#
_entry.id   6bb130d0defc7f1be9e290230ddece9a
#
_cell.length_a   1.000
_cell.length_b   1.000
_cell.length_c   1.000
_cell.angle_alpha   90.00
_cell.angle_beta   90.00
_cell.angle_gamma   90.00
#
_symmetry.space_group_name_H-M   'P 1'
#
loop_
_entity.id
_entity.type
_entity.pdbx_description
1 polymer ?
#
loop_
_entity_poly.entity_id
_entity_poly.type
_entity_poly.pdbx_seq_one_letter_code
_entity_poly.pdbx_strand_id
1 'polypeptide(L)'
;METDKGIYGDIYVYREELDFMMRVILDSPQMETGGNLFGYWTAEGDAVVVYVLGPGPKSVRRFTSFVQDADYLQRHVDLLSREHRLSHIGVWHSHHGLGLSHPSGG
;
A
#
# COMPACT_ATOMS: atom_id res chain seq x y z
N MET A 1 -14.75 14.53 -11.28
CA MET A 1 -14.76 14.00 -11.91
C MET A 1 -15.71 13.29 -12.21
N GLU A 2 -15.88 13.14 -12.59
CA GLU A 2 -16.47 12.59 -12.89
C GLU A 2 -16.35 11.72 -13.46
N THR A 3 -16.73 11.46 -13.68
CA THR A 3 -16.70 10.63 -14.23
C THR A 3 -16.10 9.72 -14.51
N ASP A 4 -16.04 9.75 -14.64
CA ASP A 4 -14.84 8.99 -14.86
C ASP A 4 -14.79 7.72 -14.11
N LYS A 5 -15.92 7.26 -13.67
CA LYS A 5 -16.00 6.01 -12.95
C LYS A 5 -15.47 4.85 -13.77
N GLY A 6 -15.67 4.92 -15.06
CA GLY A 6 -15.18 3.87 -15.93
C GLY A 6 -13.66 3.79 -15.97
N ILE A 7 -12.99 4.86 -15.57
CA ILE A 7 -11.53 4.91 -15.60
C ILE A 7 -10.95 4.59 -14.23
N TYR A 8 -11.58 5.12 -13.21
CA TYR A 8 -11.00 5.09 -11.88
C TYR A 8 -11.70 4.12 -10.95
N GLY A 9 -12.39 3.23 -11.25
CA GLY A 9 -13.02 2.25 -10.39
C GLY A 9 -12.80 2.40 -8.89
N ASP A 10 -13.31 1.48 -8.13
CA ASP A 10 -13.16 1.47 -6.68
C ASP A 10 -12.01 0.58 -6.26
N ILE A 11 -11.58 0.74 -5.00
CA ILE A 11 -10.55 -0.11 -4.41
C ILE A 11 -11.16 -0.83 -3.23
N TYR A 12 -11.07 -2.15 -3.23
CA TYR A 12 -11.56 -2.99 -2.15
C TYR A 12 -10.37 -3.62 -1.44
N VAL A 13 -10.35 -3.53 -0.13
CA VAL A 13 -9.26 -4.08 0.67
C VAL A 13 -9.85 -5.00 1.71
N TYR A 14 -9.33 -6.21 1.82
CA TYR A 14 -9.78 -7.12 2.85
C TYR A 14 -9.51 -6.51 4.21
N ARG A 15 -10.44 -6.70 5.14
CA ARG A 15 -10.34 -6.09 6.46
C ARG A 15 -9.02 -6.45 7.15
N GLU A 16 -8.60 -7.68 7.05
CA GLU A 16 -7.38 -8.13 7.71
C GLU A 16 -6.14 -7.43 7.15
N GLU A 17 -6.17 -7.15 5.85
CA GLU A 17 -5.06 -6.46 5.21
C GLU A 17 -5.04 -4.99 5.62
N LEU A 18 -6.20 -4.39 5.72
CA LEU A 18 -6.30 -3.03 6.20
C LEU A 18 -5.82 -2.92 7.65
N ASP A 19 -6.17 -3.89 8.48
CA ASP A 19 -5.72 -3.92 9.88
C ASP A 19 -4.21 -4.04 9.95
N PHE A 20 -3.61 -4.86 9.09
CA PHE A 20 -2.16 -4.97 9.04
C PHE A 20 -1.51 -3.64 8.69
N MET A 21 -2.05 -2.96 7.68
CA MET A 21 -1.54 -1.67 7.26
C MET A 21 -1.59 -0.67 8.42
N MET A 22 -2.70 -0.66 9.13
CA MET A 22 -2.85 0.24 10.27
C MET A 22 -1.85 -0.06 11.38
N ARG A 23 -1.56 -1.35 11.62
CA ARG A 23 -0.56 -1.70 12.62
C ARG A 23 0.82 -1.23 12.23
N VAL A 24 1.16 -1.37 10.93
CA VAL A 24 2.46 -0.89 10.45
C VAL A 24 2.58 0.61 10.66
N ILE A 25 1.52 1.35 10.38
CA ILE A 25 1.51 2.78 10.56
C ILE A 25 1.68 3.14 12.04
N LEU A 26 0.95 2.46 12.91
CA LEU A 26 0.99 2.75 14.34
C LEU A 26 2.32 2.37 14.98
N ASP A 27 3.03 1.39 14.40
CA ASP A 27 4.34 1.01 14.89
C ASP A 27 5.41 2.06 14.55
N SER A 28 5.10 2.99 13.66
CA SER A 28 6.04 4.03 13.28
C SER A 28 5.36 5.39 13.36
N PRO A 29 4.92 5.81 14.55
CA PRO A 29 4.07 7.00 14.66
C PRO A 29 4.76 8.30 14.31
N GLN A 30 6.10 8.32 14.38
CA GLN A 30 6.86 9.54 14.10
C GLN A 30 7.50 9.53 12.73
N MET A 31 7.38 8.44 11.97
CA MET A 31 8.08 8.27 10.70
C MET A 31 7.10 7.91 9.62
N GLU A 32 7.39 8.33 8.41
CA GLU A 32 6.64 7.83 7.28
C GLU A 32 7.04 6.39 7.02
N THR A 33 6.05 5.57 6.71
CA THR A 33 6.27 4.19 6.35
C THR A 33 5.35 3.86 5.19
N GLY A 34 5.50 2.68 4.64
CA GLY A 34 4.67 2.30 3.53
C GLY A 34 4.96 0.91 3.05
N GLY A 35 4.53 0.62 1.87
CA GLY A 35 4.72 -0.68 1.28
C GLY A 35 3.99 -0.79 -0.05
N ASN A 36 3.56 -2.00 -0.35
CA ASN A 36 2.97 -2.29 -1.64
C ASN A 36 1.68 -3.08 -1.49
N LEU A 37 0.85 -3.01 -2.51
CA LEU A 37 -0.46 -3.65 -2.53
C LEU A 37 -0.49 -4.67 -3.66
N PHE A 38 -1.03 -5.85 -3.38
CA PHE A 38 -1.14 -6.91 -4.36
C PHE A 38 -2.55 -7.44 -4.40
N GLY A 39 -2.99 -7.83 -5.59
CA GLY A 39 -4.33 -8.35 -5.74
C GLY A 39 -4.64 -8.54 -7.20
N TYR A 40 -5.85 -8.17 -7.59
CA TYR A 40 -6.27 -8.32 -8.98
C TYR A 40 -7.25 -7.23 -9.36
N TRP A 41 -7.41 -7.07 -10.67
CA TRP A 41 -8.34 -6.12 -11.23
C TRP A 41 -9.59 -6.86 -11.69
N THR A 42 -10.73 -6.28 -11.41
CA THR A 42 -11.99 -6.85 -11.89
C THR A 42 -12.24 -6.41 -13.32
N ALA A 43 -13.21 -7.06 -13.96
CA ALA A 43 -13.61 -6.70 -15.31
C ALA A 43 -14.14 -5.26 -15.37
N GLU A 44 -14.69 -4.77 -14.27
CA GLU A 44 -15.23 -3.42 -14.21
C GLU A 44 -14.16 -2.37 -13.94
N GLY A 45 -12.91 -2.78 -13.75
CA GLY A 45 -11.84 -1.84 -13.49
C GLY A 45 -11.62 -1.53 -12.03
N ASP A 46 -12.19 -2.31 -11.14
CA ASP A 46 -11.95 -2.15 -9.71
C ASP A 46 -10.72 -2.93 -9.29
N ALA A 47 -10.04 -2.46 -8.26
CA ALA A 47 -8.90 -3.15 -7.68
C ALA A 47 -9.35 -3.89 -6.43
N VAL A 48 -8.93 -5.14 -6.29
CA VAL A 48 -9.17 -5.92 -5.07
C VAL A 48 -7.82 -6.22 -4.46
N VAL A 49 -7.55 -5.65 -3.29
CA VAL A 49 -6.28 -5.84 -2.59
C VAL A 49 -6.41 -7.04 -1.68
N VAL A 50 -5.64 -8.05 -1.98
CA VAL A 50 -5.67 -9.33 -1.28
C VAL A 50 -4.51 -9.45 -0.31
N TYR A 51 -3.42 -8.76 -0.57
CA TYR A 51 -2.23 -8.86 0.25
C TYR A 51 -1.53 -7.51 0.33
N VAL A 52 -1.25 -7.07 1.55
CA VAL A 52 -0.53 -5.83 1.80
C VAL A 52 0.87 -6.18 2.26
N LEU A 53 1.87 -5.68 1.54
CA LEU A 53 3.26 -5.88 1.90
C LEU A 53 3.74 -4.67 2.67
N GLY A 54 4.41 -4.91 3.80
CA GLY A 54 4.99 -3.85 4.61
C GLY A 54 6.28 -3.34 4.01
N PRO A 55 7.01 -2.51 4.77
CA PRO A 55 8.18 -1.81 4.23
C PRO A 55 9.41 -2.70 4.00
N GLY A 56 9.55 -3.79 4.75
CA GLY A 56 10.71 -4.63 4.67
C GLY A 56 11.83 -4.17 5.59
N PRO A 57 12.74 -5.11 5.95
CA PRO A 57 13.74 -4.84 6.99
C PRO A 57 14.79 -3.81 6.59
N LYS A 58 15.04 -3.64 5.30
CA LYS A 58 16.04 -2.68 4.84
C LYS A 58 15.42 -1.41 4.27
N SER A 59 14.15 -1.17 4.57
CA SER A 59 13.51 0.07 4.15
C SER A 59 14.11 1.26 4.89
N VAL A 60 13.97 2.44 4.29
CA VAL A 60 14.39 3.67 4.95
C VAL A 60 13.12 4.46 5.26
N ARG A 61 12.87 4.65 6.55
CA ARG A 61 11.69 5.36 7.03
C ARG A 61 12.15 6.60 7.77
N ARG A 62 11.69 7.74 7.32
CA ARG A 62 12.09 9.00 7.88
C ARG A 62 10.85 9.84 8.20
N PHE A 63 11.10 10.98 8.81
CA PHE A 63 10.02 11.87 9.21
C PHE A 63 9.15 12.27 8.02
N THR A 64 9.75 12.56 6.89
CA THR A 64 9.00 13.04 5.72
C THR A 64 9.23 12.21 4.46
N SER A 65 9.81 11.03 4.58
CA SER A 65 10.06 10.21 3.40
C SER A 65 10.12 8.73 3.74
N PHE A 66 9.94 7.93 2.71
CA PHE A 66 9.94 6.49 2.84
C PHE A 66 10.56 5.88 1.59
N VAL A 67 11.49 4.95 1.77
CA VAL A 67 12.08 4.21 0.66
C VAL A 67 11.88 2.72 0.92
N GLN A 68 11.22 2.05 -0.03
CA GLN A 68 10.93 0.62 0.06
C GLN A 68 12.22 -0.19 0.01
N ASP A 69 12.25 -1.29 0.77
CA ASP A 69 13.32 -2.29 0.66
C ASP A 69 13.12 -3.01 -0.68
N ALA A 70 13.96 -2.70 -1.66
CA ALA A 70 13.77 -3.19 -3.03
C ALA A 70 13.90 -4.70 -3.14
N ASP A 71 14.85 -5.30 -2.42
CA ASP A 71 15.04 -6.74 -2.48
C ASP A 71 13.87 -7.47 -1.86
N TYR A 72 13.37 -6.95 -0.76
CA TYR A 72 12.22 -7.50 -0.08
C TYR A 72 11.00 -7.47 -1.01
N LEU A 73 10.80 -6.34 -1.67
CA LEU A 73 9.70 -6.19 -2.60
C LEU A 73 9.83 -7.18 -3.76
N GLN A 74 11.02 -7.26 -4.35
CA GLN A 74 11.21 -8.12 -5.52
C GLN A 74 10.95 -9.59 -5.21
N ARG A 75 11.43 -10.06 -4.05
CA ARG A 75 11.19 -11.44 -3.66
C ARG A 75 9.70 -11.73 -3.50
N HIS A 76 8.96 -10.78 -2.95
CA HIS A 76 7.52 -10.97 -2.77
C HIS A 76 6.76 -10.85 -4.08
N VAL A 77 7.17 -9.95 -4.97
CA VAL A 77 6.57 -9.86 -6.30
C VAL A 77 6.67 -11.20 -7.01
N ASP A 78 7.88 -11.78 -6.99
CA ASP A 78 8.09 -13.06 -7.67
C ASP A 78 7.25 -14.17 -7.07
N LEU A 79 7.22 -14.24 -5.74
CA LEU A 79 6.47 -15.27 -5.05
C LEU A 79 4.97 -15.13 -5.28
N LEU A 80 4.45 -13.93 -5.08
CA LEU A 80 3.02 -13.71 -5.18
C LEU A 80 2.52 -13.88 -6.61
N SER A 81 3.33 -13.48 -7.58
CA SER A 81 2.96 -13.64 -8.97
C SER A 81 2.91 -15.11 -9.37
N ARG A 82 3.95 -15.88 -9.02
CA ARG A 82 4.02 -17.27 -9.43
C ARG A 82 3.12 -18.19 -8.62
N GLU A 83 3.09 -17.99 -7.30
CA GLU A 83 2.40 -18.92 -6.43
C GLU A 83 0.92 -18.59 -6.26
N HIS A 84 0.59 -17.32 -6.33
CA HIS A 84 -0.77 -16.88 -6.01
C HIS A 84 -1.43 -16.10 -7.15
N ARG A 85 -0.72 -15.86 -8.22
CA ARG A 85 -1.24 -15.15 -9.40
C ARG A 85 -1.76 -13.76 -9.05
N LEU A 86 -1.13 -13.11 -8.10
CA LEU A 86 -1.49 -11.75 -7.73
C LEU A 86 -0.67 -10.76 -8.51
N SER A 87 -1.29 -9.64 -8.84
CA SER A 87 -0.63 -8.55 -9.55
C SER A 87 -0.26 -7.46 -8.56
N HIS A 88 0.76 -6.70 -8.89
CA HIS A 88 1.09 -5.51 -8.13
C HIS A 88 0.05 -4.44 -8.46
N ILE A 89 -0.67 -3.98 -7.45
CA ILE A 89 -1.73 -3.01 -7.63
C ILE A 89 -1.20 -1.58 -7.49
N GLY A 90 -0.35 -1.36 -6.50
CA GLY A 90 0.16 -0.03 -6.26
C GLY A 90 0.95 0.03 -4.97
N VAL A 91 1.20 1.25 -4.52
CA VAL A 91 1.95 1.48 -3.30
C VAL A 91 1.06 2.20 -2.30
N TRP A 92 1.46 2.11 -1.04
CA TRP A 92 0.80 2.87 0.02
C TRP A 92 1.86 3.48 0.90
N HIS A 93 1.53 4.59 1.53
CA HIS A 93 2.42 5.17 2.53
C HIS A 93 1.63 6.10 3.45
N SER A 94 2.20 6.32 4.64
CA SER A 94 1.63 7.21 5.61
C SER A 94 2.26 8.60 5.47
N HIS A 95 1.66 9.59 6.11
CA HIS A 95 2.12 10.96 6.03
C HIS A 95 2.30 11.59 7.40
N HIS A 96 2.78 10.80 8.35
CA HIS A 96 2.97 11.31 9.72
C HIS A 96 3.87 12.53 9.75
N GLY A 97 4.92 12.48 8.95
CA GLY A 97 5.95 13.48 9.01
C GLY A 97 5.53 14.89 8.64
N LEU A 98 4.39 15.01 8.01
CA LEU A 98 3.90 16.32 7.68
C LEU A 98 3.38 17.06 8.90
N GLY A 99 3.17 16.34 10.00
CA GLY A 99 2.79 16.98 11.27
C GLY A 99 1.52 17.77 11.21
N LEU A 100 0.63 17.40 10.33
CA LEU A 100 -0.58 18.15 10.13
C LEU A 100 -1.59 17.81 11.20
N SER A 101 -2.19 18.83 11.75
CA SER A 101 -3.24 18.64 12.72
C SER A 101 -4.59 18.43 12.06
N HIS A 102 -4.63 18.48 10.76
CA HIS A 102 -5.85 18.30 10.00
C HIS A 102 -5.58 17.31 8.87
N PRO A 103 -6.62 16.75 8.29
CA PRO A 103 -6.41 15.77 7.22
C PRO A 103 -5.59 16.36 6.08
N SER A 104 -4.55 15.64 5.69
CA SER A 104 -3.67 16.14 4.65
C SER A 104 -4.33 16.13 3.29
N GLY A 105 -5.25 15.22 3.09
CA GLY A 105 -5.97 15.18 1.84
C GLY A 105 -7.07 16.21 1.77
N GLY A 106 -7.28 16.81 2.89
CA GLY A 106 -8.27 17.87 2.96
C GLY A 106 -7.73 19.00 2.25
#